data_c76cad0a13d13fec8d0da87f8eeb60b9
#
_entry.id   c76cad0a13d13fec8d0da87f8eeb60b9
#
_cell.length_a   1.000
_cell.length_b   1.000
_cell.length_c   1.000
_cell.angle_alpha   90.00
_cell.angle_beta   90.00
_cell.angle_gamma   90.00
#
_symmetry.space_group_name_H-M   'P 1'
#
loop_
_entity.id
_entity.type
_entity.pdbx_description
1 polymer ?
#
loop_
_entity_poly.entity_id
_entity_poly.type
_entity_poly.pdbx_seq_one_letter_code
_entity_poly.pdbx_strand_id
1 'polypeptide(L)'
;MVAIKLGQSRGVIFVLMLLSMIAMTSGIALAAEDGGGITDVGAQQIAAALAIGLGAIGPGIGIGIAVSKALEALGRNPEAAGAIQTNMIVGVAFAEAIAIYALVVAILIKFV
;
A
#
# COMPACT_ATOMS: atom_id res chain seq x y z
N MET A 1 28.04 -7.32 -27.47
CA MET A 1 27.52 -5.95 -27.35
C MET A 1 26.02 -6.02 -27.52
N VAL A 2 25.27 -6.19 -26.42
CA VAL A 2 23.82 -6.41 -26.44
C VAL A 2 23.13 -5.05 -26.25
N ALA A 3 22.58 -4.54 -27.35
CA ALA A 3 21.76 -3.34 -27.33
C ALA A 3 20.40 -3.68 -26.68
N ILE A 4 20.23 -3.36 -25.42
CA ILE A 4 18.95 -3.46 -24.74
C ILE A 4 18.01 -2.42 -25.35
N LYS A 5 16.97 -2.88 -26.03
CA LYS A 5 15.93 -2.04 -26.62
C LYS A 5 15.24 -1.19 -25.55
N LEU A 6 15.51 0.10 -25.54
CA LEU A 6 15.01 1.08 -24.56
C LEU A 6 13.46 1.25 -24.52
N GLY A 7 12.73 0.61 -25.42
CA GLY A 7 11.26 0.70 -25.44
C GLY A 7 10.54 -0.20 -24.44
N GLN A 8 11.17 -1.29 -24.02
CA GLN A 8 10.62 -2.25 -23.06
C GLN A 8 11.04 -1.93 -21.61
N SER A 9 11.91 -0.93 -21.43
CA SER A 9 12.54 -0.62 -20.15
C SER A 9 11.65 0.17 -19.18
N ARG A 10 10.66 0.90 -19.68
CA ARG A 10 9.83 1.76 -18.80
C ARG A 10 8.99 0.95 -17.81
N GLY A 11 8.40 -0.17 -18.26
CA GLY A 11 7.67 -1.08 -17.38
C GLY A 11 8.59 -1.82 -16.41
N VAL A 12 9.74 -2.28 -16.89
CA VAL A 12 10.74 -2.96 -16.05
C VAL A 12 11.34 -2.00 -15.02
N ILE A 13 11.65 -0.77 -15.42
CA ILE A 13 12.15 0.27 -14.53
C ILE A 13 11.09 0.61 -13.47
N PHE A 14 9.81 0.71 -13.87
CA PHE A 14 8.70 0.97 -12.94
C PHE A 14 8.53 -0.17 -11.93
N VAL A 15 8.59 -1.41 -12.38
CA VAL A 15 8.53 -2.60 -11.51
C VAL A 15 9.74 -2.68 -10.59
N LEU A 16 10.95 -2.39 -11.09
CA LEU A 16 12.16 -2.36 -10.26
C LEU A 16 12.14 -1.21 -9.25
N MET A 17 11.64 -0.03 -9.62
CA MET A 17 11.41 1.08 -8.68
C MET A 17 10.37 0.73 -7.62
N LEU A 18 9.29 0.07 -8.02
CA LEU A 18 8.25 -0.39 -7.09
C LEU A 18 8.80 -1.44 -6.13
N LEU A 19 9.54 -2.42 -6.63
CA LEU A 19 10.21 -3.44 -5.82
C LEU A 19 11.28 -2.82 -4.90
N SER A 20 12.05 -1.85 -5.37
CA SER A 20 13.02 -1.10 -4.59
C SER A 20 12.34 -0.26 -3.50
N MET A 21 11.23 0.39 -3.81
CA MET A 21 10.45 1.15 -2.86
C MET A 21 9.80 0.25 -1.81
N ILE A 22 9.27 -0.92 -2.21
CA ILE A 22 8.77 -1.95 -1.29
C ILE A 22 9.90 -2.51 -0.42
N ALA A 23 11.08 -2.76 -0.98
CA ALA A 23 12.23 -3.22 -0.22
C ALA A 23 12.74 -2.17 0.78
N MET A 24 12.69 -0.88 0.44
CA MET A 24 13.07 0.21 1.35
C MET A 24 12.03 0.48 2.44
N THR A 25 10.74 0.32 2.13
CA THR A 25 9.66 0.54 3.12
C THR A 25 9.40 -0.67 4.00
N SER A 26 9.69 -1.88 3.53
CA SER A 26 9.45 -3.10 4.31
C SER A 26 10.49 -3.36 5.40
N GLY A 27 11.55 -2.52 5.51
CA GLY A 27 12.53 -2.70 6.60
C GLY A 27 13.11 -4.11 6.66
N ILE A 28 13.11 -4.85 5.54
CA ILE A 28 13.87 -6.08 5.40
C ILE A 28 15.33 -5.65 5.19
N ALA A 29 15.88 -4.97 6.19
CA ALA A 29 17.27 -5.10 6.46
C ALA A 29 17.43 -6.58 6.83
N LEU A 30 17.87 -7.36 5.86
CA LEU A 30 18.46 -8.65 6.15
C LEU A 30 19.57 -8.36 7.16
N ALA A 31 19.27 -8.50 8.44
CA ALA A 31 20.27 -8.72 9.47
C ALA A 31 20.87 -10.09 9.16
N ALA A 32 21.63 -10.17 8.09
CA ALA A 32 22.51 -11.25 7.76
C ALA A 32 23.87 -10.96 8.40
N GLU A 33 23.87 -10.60 9.67
CA GLU A 33 25.05 -10.60 10.51
C GLU A 33 24.76 -11.43 11.75
N ASP A 34 25.52 -12.47 11.86
CA ASP A 34 25.52 -13.54 12.84
C ASP A 34 24.54 -14.68 12.53
N GLY A 35 25.07 -15.76 12.01
CA GLY A 35 24.57 -17.12 11.76
C GLY A 35 23.46 -17.69 12.63
N GLY A 36 22.53 -16.90 13.05
CA GLY A 36 21.39 -17.23 13.89
C GLY A 36 20.08 -16.92 13.15
N GLY A 37 19.05 -17.71 13.39
CA GLY A 37 17.71 -17.50 12.85
C GLY A 37 17.14 -16.11 13.20
N ILE A 38 15.93 -15.84 12.71
CA ILE A 38 15.20 -14.59 12.96
C ILE A 38 15.11 -14.38 14.49
N THR A 39 15.68 -13.29 14.97
CA THR A 39 15.55 -12.91 16.39
C THR A 39 14.11 -12.50 16.71
N ASP A 40 13.72 -12.52 17.98
CA ASP A 40 12.38 -12.08 18.39
C ASP A 40 12.08 -10.66 17.92
N VAL A 41 13.08 -9.77 18.01
CA VAL A 41 12.96 -8.38 17.50
C VAL A 41 12.80 -8.36 15.98
N GLY A 42 13.52 -9.19 15.24
CA GLY A 42 13.39 -9.31 13.80
C GLY A 42 12.02 -9.85 13.41
N ALA A 43 11.49 -10.84 14.12
CA ALA A 43 10.16 -11.38 13.91
C ALA A 43 9.07 -10.32 14.15
N GLN A 44 9.17 -9.54 15.21
CA GLN A 44 8.25 -8.43 15.50
C GLN A 44 8.28 -7.36 14.39
N GLN A 45 9.45 -6.99 13.90
CA GLN A 45 9.57 -6.01 12.82
C GLN A 45 8.94 -6.50 11.52
N ILE A 46 9.14 -7.77 11.16
CA ILE A 46 8.53 -8.38 9.99
C ILE A 46 7.00 -8.45 10.16
N ALA A 47 6.54 -8.88 11.33
CA ALA A 47 5.10 -8.97 11.62
C ALA A 47 4.42 -7.60 11.53
N ALA A 48 5.03 -6.56 12.12
CA ALA A 48 4.53 -5.18 12.04
C ALA A 48 4.51 -4.66 10.59
N ALA A 49 5.57 -4.91 9.82
CA ALA A 49 5.63 -4.52 8.42
C ALA A 49 4.56 -5.22 7.57
N LEU A 50 4.32 -6.51 7.82
CA LEU A 50 3.25 -7.27 7.14
C LEU A 50 1.86 -6.78 7.55
N ALA A 51 1.65 -6.48 8.83
CA ALA A 51 0.36 -5.98 9.31
C ALA A 51 -0.07 -4.71 8.59
N ILE A 52 0.81 -3.69 8.53
CA ILE A 52 0.49 -2.44 7.83
C ILE A 52 0.55 -2.62 6.30
N GLY A 53 1.55 -3.35 5.78
CA GLY A 53 1.74 -3.51 4.34
C GLY A 53 0.57 -4.23 3.68
N LEU A 54 0.19 -5.39 4.19
CA LEU A 54 -0.95 -6.15 3.66
C LEU A 54 -2.29 -5.50 4.02
N GLY A 55 -2.39 -4.96 5.24
CA GLY A 55 -3.61 -4.30 5.72
C GLY A 55 -3.99 -3.05 4.95
N ALA A 56 -3.02 -2.33 4.37
CA ALA A 56 -3.26 -1.13 3.58
C ALA A 56 -3.63 -1.42 2.11
N ILE A 57 -3.33 -2.62 1.59
CA ILE A 57 -3.59 -2.95 0.17
C ILE A 57 -5.09 -2.89 -0.15
N GLY A 58 -5.93 -3.52 0.68
CA GLY A 58 -7.38 -3.54 0.48
C GLY A 58 -7.99 -2.13 0.44
N PRO A 59 -7.80 -1.33 1.48
CA PRO A 59 -8.23 0.07 1.50
C PRO A 59 -7.70 0.89 0.33
N GLY A 60 -6.41 0.77 -0.01
CA GLY A 60 -5.80 1.51 -1.11
C GLY A 60 -6.46 1.20 -2.46
N ILE A 61 -6.68 -0.07 -2.77
CA ILE A 61 -7.39 -0.50 -3.97
C ILE A 61 -8.86 -0.05 -3.93
N GLY A 62 -9.52 -0.23 -2.77
CA GLY A 62 -10.91 0.14 -2.58
C GLY A 62 -11.16 1.63 -2.79
N ILE A 63 -10.31 2.49 -2.24
CA ILE A 63 -10.35 3.94 -2.44
C ILE A 63 -10.16 4.28 -3.92
N GLY A 64 -9.16 3.69 -4.58
CA GLY A 64 -8.92 3.93 -6.00
C GLY A 64 -10.13 3.60 -6.88
N ILE A 65 -10.75 2.44 -6.64
CA ILE A 65 -11.96 2.02 -7.37
C ILE A 65 -13.14 2.94 -7.04
N ALA A 66 -13.38 3.24 -5.77
CA ALA A 66 -14.50 4.07 -5.34
C ALA A 66 -14.42 5.49 -5.94
N VAL A 67 -13.25 6.12 -5.88
CA VAL A 67 -13.01 7.45 -6.45
C VAL A 67 -13.17 7.43 -7.97
N SER A 68 -12.58 6.44 -8.65
CA SER A 68 -12.71 6.32 -10.10
C SER A 68 -14.17 6.21 -10.53
N LYS A 69 -14.96 5.37 -9.84
CA LYS A 69 -16.39 5.20 -10.15
C LYS A 69 -17.22 6.43 -9.81
N ALA A 70 -16.89 7.12 -8.73
CA ALA A 70 -17.56 8.36 -8.37
C ALA A 70 -17.30 9.47 -9.41
N LEU A 71 -16.07 9.63 -9.88
CA LEU A 71 -15.73 10.59 -10.92
C LEU A 71 -16.39 10.26 -12.25
N GLU A 72 -16.47 8.99 -12.62
CA GLU A 72 -17.21 8.53 -13.80
C GLU A 72 -18.71 8.86 -13.69
N ALA A 73 -19.31 8.63 -12.52
CA ALA A 73 -20.72 8.96 -12.27
C ALA A 73 -20.98 10.48 -12.28
N LEU A 74 -20.04 11.28 -11.75
CA LEU A 74 -20.09 12.74 -11.80
C LEU A 74 -20.11 13.26 -13.24
N GLY A 75 -19.26 12.69 -14.09
CA GLY A 75 -19.18 13.08 -15.50
C GLY A 75 -20.47 12.76 -16.27
N ARG A 76 -21.18 11.70 -15.89
CA ARG A 76 -22.45 11.32 -16.52
C ARG A 76 -23.67 12.07 -15.98
N ASN A 77 -23.64 12.46 -14.72
CA ASN A 77 -24.77 13.12 -14.05
C ASN A 77 -24.29 14.24 -13.12
N PRO A 78 -23.97 15.42 -13.67
CA PRO A 78 -23.48 16.54 -12.88
C PRO A 78 -24.51 17.06 -11.84
N GLU A 79 -25.80 16.85 -12.07
CA GLU A 79 -26.86 17.28 -11.15
C GLU A 79 -26.84 16.48 -9.84
N ALA A 80 -26.31 15.23 -9.85
CA ALA A 80 -26.16 14.39 -8.68
C ALA A 80 -24.81 14.61 -7.94
N ALA A 81 -24.02 15.60 -8.35
CA ALA A 81 -22.64 15.79 -7.85
C ALA A 81 -22.54 15.82 -6.32
N GLY A 82 -23.43 16.55 -5.64
CA GLY A 82 -23.41 16.67 -4.18
C GLY A 82 -23.63 15.33 -3.48
N ALA A 83 -24.59 14.53 -3.94
CA ALA A 83 -24.86 13.22 -3.37
C ALA A 83 -23.71 12.23 -3.63
N ILE A 84 -23.17 12.23 -4.85
CA ILE A 84 -22.06 11.35 -5.22
C ILE A 84 -20.81 11.68 -4.40
N GLN A 85 -20.44 12.95 -4.28
CA GLN A 85 -19.29 13.38 -3.50
C GLN A 85 -19.43 13.02 -2.03
N THR A 86 -20.58 13.28 -1.43
CA THR A 86 -20.83 12.97 -0.01
C THR A 86 -20.67 11.48 0.25
N ASN A 87 -21.31 10.63 -0.54
CA ASN A 87 -21.23 9.18 -0.37
C ASN A 87 -19.82 8.67 -0.66
N MET A 88 -19.12 9.23 -1.63
CA MET A 88 -17.72 8.90 -1.92
C MET A 88 -16.82 9.22 -0.73
N ILE A 89 -16.90 10.42 -0.17
CA ILE A 89 -16.07 10.84 0.97
C ILE A 89 -16.32 9.93 2.18
N VAL A 90 -17.57 9.63 2.47
CA VAL A 90 -17.92 8.71 3.58
C VAL A 90 -17.34 7.32 3.33
N GLY A 91 -17.49 6.77 2.13
CA GLY A 91 -16.93 5.46 1.78
C GLY A 91 -15.41 5.43 1.86
N VAL A 92 -14.74 6.48 1.38
CA VAL A 92 -13.28 6.63 1.47
C VAL A 92 -12.83 6.72 2.92
N ALA A 93 -13.54 7.48 3.78
CA ALA A 93 -13.20 7.61 5.19
C ALA A 93 -13.28 6.26 5.93
N PHE A 94 -14.29 5.42 5.64
CA PHE A 94 -14.36 4.07 6.20
C PHE A 94 -13.21 3.17 5.71
N ALA A 95 -12.85 3.24 4.44
CA ALA A 95 -11.72 2.49 3.91
C ALA A 95 -10.39 2.95 4.55
N GLU A 96 -10.20 4.26 4.76
CA GLU A 96 -9.04 4.81 5.45
C GLU A 96 -8.98 4.37 6.92
N ALA A 97 -10.10 4.30 7.61
CA ALA A 97 -10.17 3.80 8.98
C ALA A 97 -9.63 2.35 9.09
N ILE A 98 -9.88 1.50 8.12
CA ILE A 98 -9.33 0.13 8.08
C ILE A 98 -7.81 0.15 7.97
N ALA A 99 -7.24 1.04 7.16
CA ALA A 99 -5.79 1.21 7.06
C ALA A 99 -5.18 1.73 8.37
N ILE A 100 -5.88 2.63 9.06
CA ILE A 100 -5.48 3.12 10.39
C ILE A 100 -5.50 1.98 11.42
N TYR A 101 -6.48 1.09 11.40
CA TYR A 101 -6.50 -0.08 12.27
C TYR A 101 -5.29 -1.00 12.02
N ALA A 102 -4.93 -1.22 10.76
CA ALA A 102 -3.73 -1.99 10.41
C ALA A 102 -2.45 -1.34 10.96
N LEU A 103 -2.36 0.00 10.89
CA LEU A 103 -1.27 0.77 11.48
C LEU A 103 -1.23 0.62 13.00
N VAL A 104 -2.35 0.72 13.68
CA VAL A 104 -2.45 0.54 15.14
C VAL A 104 -1.96 -0.87 15.53
N VAL A 105 -2.40 -1.90 14.81
CA VAL A 105 -1.92 -3.28 15.05
C VAL A 105 -0.41 -3.39 14.84
N ALA A 106 0.13 -2.78 13.80
CA ALA A 106 1.58 -2.77 13.55
C ALA A 106 2.35 -2.08 14.68
N ILE A 107 1.81 -0.98 15.22
CA ILE A 107 2.39 -0.28 16.38
C ILE A 107 2.33 -1.16 17.64
N LEU A 108 1.20 -1.80 17.91
CA LEU A 108 1.07 -2.71 19.04
C LEU A 108 2.07 -3.87 18.96
N ILE A 109 2.22 -4.51 17.81
CA ILE A 109 3.21 -5.59 17.60
C ILE A 109 4.62 -5.10 17.88
N LYS A 110 4.94 -3.87 17.54
CA LYS A 110 6.30 -3.32 17.68
C LYS A 110 6.64 -2.92 19.11
N PHE A 111 5.68 -2.47 19.90
CA PHE A 111 5.94 -1.82 21.20
C PHE A 111 5.33 -2.54 22.39
N VAL A 112 4.53 -3.57 22.20
CA VAL A 112 3.94 -4.44 23.22
C VAL A 112 4.49 -5.85 23.10
#